data_ded8e5f5b5c31d427fd74b356a1c18a6
#
_entry.id   ded8e5f5b5c31d427fd74b356a1c18a6
#
_cell.length_a   1.000
_cell.length_b   1.000
_cell.length_c   1.000
_cell.angle_alpha   90.00
_cell.angle_beta   90.00
_cell.angle_gamma   90.00
#
_symmetry.space_group_name_H-M   'P 1'
#
loop_
_entity.id
_entity.type
_entity.pdbx_description
1 polymer ?
#
loop_
_entity_poly.entity_id
_entity_poly.type
_entity_poly.pdbx_seq_one_letter_code
_entity_poly.pdbx_strand_id
1 'polypeptide(L)'
;MEEKKYSAAELERTLKVQEVIAKAIARKLTWWEAAEIMGVTDRTMRRWRARIEKDGYTSLYDRRKHASPKRIALSKAQEVLQLYREKYSDFNVRHFHEKLASEHGIRLSYTWVKKALQLAGLVKTAKRGKHRRRRPRRPIPGMMLHIDGSKHQWIAGQWHDLIVVLDDATSEIYYAQLVAEESTMTVMAALRAVVEMKGWFSSIYSDRASHFFKTPKAGQPVDTRDVTQVGRAMRDLGIRMIPAYSPQARGRGERSFGTWQGRLPQELRLRGIQTVDAANEFLHQSYIAQFNSKFAFPAAESGTAFMPLQHHDLNRVFAIQHERTVAKDNTIQFANHVWQLEKTPLRVTFAGCQVLVYQHLDGSFSVGYGPHLLARFNASGKPLEMPAHRARPPISGRASASTTPRSALRAPLGLRSSRRSSGNGERRQKSQSNLRA
;
A
#
# COMPACT_ATOMS: atom_id res chain seq x y z
N MET A 1 -46.56 6.23 36.80
CA MET A 1 -45.27 6.73 37.34
C MET A 1 -44.48 5.47 37.76
N GLU A 2 -43.43 5.07 37.01
CA GLU A 2 -42.58 3.95 37.43
C GLU A 2 -41.78 4.35 38.67
N GLU A 3 -41.97 3.61 39.74
CA GLU A 3 -41.16 3.73 40.98
C GLU A 3 -39.69 3.43 40.64
N LYS A 4 -38.87 4.45 40.77
CA LYS A 4 -37.40 4.30 40.61
C LYS A 4 -36.88 3.48 41.79
N LYS A 5 -36.61 2.19 41.56
CA LYS A 5 -35.95 1.31 42.55
C LYS A 5 -34.48 1.72 42.67
N TYR A 6 -34.12 2.36 43.77
CA TYR A 6 -32.73 2.57 44.19
C TYR A 6 -32.24 1.34 44.98
N SER A 7 -30.95 1.02 44.85
CA SER A 7 -30.36 -0.05 45.68
C SER A 7 -30.31 0.39 47.14
N ALA A 8 -30.38 -0.59 48.09
CA ALA A 8 -30.31 -0.31 49.53
C ALA A 8 -29.06 0.53 49.89
N ALA A 9 -27.92 0.23 49.29
CA ALA A 9 -26.67 0.99 49.49
C ALA A 9 -26.74 2.45 48.99
N GLU A 10 -27.48 2.71 47.92
CA GLU A 10 -27.68 4.08 47.42
C GLU A 10 -28.63 4.90 48.30
N LEU A 11 -29.67 4.24 48.82
CA LEU A 11 -30.56 4.85 49.78
C LEU A 11 -29.83 5.23 51.07
N GLU A 12 -29.07 4.28 51.61
CA GLU A 12 -28.27 4.47 52.82
C GLU A 12 -27.26 5.61 52.68
N ARG A 13 -26.52 5.62 51.54
CA ARG A 13 -25.59 6.73 51.21
C ARG A 13 -26.28 8.05 51.10
N THR A 14 -27.45 8.11 50.48
CA THR A 14 -28.21 9.34 50.31
C THR A 14 -28.74 9.86 51.63
N LEU A 15 -29.26 8.98 52.49
CA LEU A 15 -29.72 9.33 53.85
C LEU A 15 -28.55 9.88 54.67
N LYS A 16 -27.38 9.23 54.66
CA LYS A 16 -26.20 9.76 55.35
C LYS A 16 -25.77 11.13 54.85
N VAL A 17 -25.80 11.38 53.54
CA VAL A 17 -25.53 12.70 52.97
C VAL A 17 -26.57 13.74 53.44
N GLN A 18 -27.85 13.39 53.45
CA GLN A 18 -28.92 14.27 53.92
C GLN A 18 -28.76 14.63 55.40
N GLU A 19 -28.46 13.65 56.25
CA GLU A 19 -28.24 13.85 57.68
C GLU A 19 -27.04 14.80 57.94
N VAL A 20 -25.91 14.55 57.30
CA VAL A 20 -24.69 15.36 57.47
C VAL A 20 -24.93 16.79 57.00
N ILE A 21 -25.59 16.97 55.86
CA ILE A 21 -25.90 18.31 55.32
C ILE A 21 -26.94 19.03 56.23
N ALA A 22 -27.95 18.34 56.73
CA ALA A 22 -28.90 18.90 57.68
C ALA A 22 -28.21 19.42 58.97
N LYS A 23 -27.25 18.66 59.53
CA LYS A 23 -26.41 19.07 60.67
C LYS A 23 -25.55 20.32 60.33
N ALA A 24 -25.02 20.39 59.11
CA ALA A 24 -24.22 21.55 58.67
C ALA A 24 -25.09 22.80 58.45
N ILE A 25 -26.31 22.65 57.91
CA ILE A 25 -27.29 23.74 57.78
C ILE A 25 -27.72 24.23 59.17
N ALA A 26 -27.94 23.31 60.12
CA ALA A 26 -28.28 23.63 61.48
C ALA A 26 -27.12 24.21 62.33
N ARG A 27 -25.94 24.45 61.69
CA ARG A 27 -24.72 24.95 62.34
C ARG A 27 -24.18 24.03 63.46
N LYS A 28 -24.58 22.75 63.49
CA LYS A 28 -24.05 21.73 64.41
C LYS A 28 -22.71 21.13 63.94
N LEU A 29 -22.39 21.28 62.68
CA LEU A 29 -21.15 20.94 62.02
C LEU A 29 -20.71 22.06 61.10
N THR A 30 -19.42 22.29 60.96
CA THR A 30 -18.88 23.15 59.89
C THR A 30 -18.95 22.41 58.54
N TRP A 31 -19.00 23.16 57.46
CA TRP A 31 -19.00 22.57 56.12
C TRP A 31 -17.72 21.74 55.83
N TRP A 32 -16.62 22.13 56.46
CA TRP A 32 -15.34 21.40 56.37
C TRP A 32 -15.45 20.03 57.07
N GLU A 33 -15.91 19.97 58.33
CA GLU A 33 -16.16 18.73 59.05
C GLU A 33 -17.17 17.82 58.33
N ALA A 34 -18.21 18.40 57.73
CA ALA A 34 -19.17 17.69 56.92
C ALA A 34 -18.51 17.03 55.68
N ALA A 35 -17.60 17.73 55.05
CA ALA A 35 -16.81 17.18 53.90
C ALA A 35 -15.93 16.04 54.33
N GLU A 36 -15.24 16.14 55.46
CA GLU A 36 -14.40 15.11 56.06
C GLU A 36 -15.19 13.85 56.43
N ILE A 37 -16.31 14.01 57.13
CA ILE A 37 -17.23 12.90 57.50
C ILE A 37 -17.73 12.11 56.29
N MET A 38 -17.94 12.83 55.17
CA MET A 38 -18.41 12.24 53.91
C MET A 38 -17.30 11.75 53.00
N GLY A 39 -16.03 12.00 53.33
CA GLY A 39 -14.88 11.64 52.49
C GLY A 39 -14.89 12.35 51.15
N VAL A 40 -15.37 13.59 51.07
CA VAL A 40 -15.45 14.40 49.85
C VAL A 40 -14.74 15.74 50.04
N THR A 41 -14.43 16.41 48.91
CA THR A 41 -13.82 17.73 48.96
C THR A 41 -14.87 18.79 49.36
N ASP A 42 -14.45 19.89 50.02
CA ASP A 42 -15.26 21.02 50.36
C ASP A 42 -16.03 21.60 49.13
N ARG A 43 -15.38 21.61 47.97
CA ARG A 43 -16.03 21.96 46.68
C ARG A 43 -17.24 21.05 46.35
N THR A 44 -17.09 19.74 46.63
CA THR A 44 -18.22 18.81 46.39
C THR A 44 -19.35 19.06 47.37
N MET A 45 -19.06 19.35 48.62
CA MET A 45 -20.05 19.65 49.64
C MET A 45 -20.79 20.94 49.33
N ARG A 46 -20.12 22.00 48.89
CA ARG A 46 -20.77 23.27 48.42
C ARG A 46 -21.69 23.00 47.23
N ARG A 47 -21.29 22.16 46.31
CA ARG A 47 -22.13 21.77 45.15
C ARG A 47 -23.38 20.97 45.59
N TRP A 48 -23.27 20.13 46.58
CA TRP A 48 -24.43 19.43 47.13
C TRP A 48 -25.35 20.39 47.84
N ARG A 49 -24.82 21.27 48.65
CA ARG A 49 -25.61 22.36 49.31
C ARG A 49 -26.42 23.15 48.28
N ALA A 50 -25.76 23.70 47.26
CA ALA A 50 -26.42 24.50 46.21
C ALA A 50 -27.50 23.71 45.46
N ARG A 51 -27.29 22.37 45.28
CA ARG A 51 -28.32 21.52 44.69
C ARG A 51 -29.53 21.31 45.60
N ILE A 52 -29.30 21.09 46.87
CA ILE A 52 -30.37 20.89 47.83
C ILE A 52 -31.19 22.18 47.97
N GLU A 53 -30.53 23.33 48.05
CA GLU A 53 -31.19 24.64 48.14
C GLU A 53 -32.04 24.92 46.88
N LYS A 54 -31.62 24.46 45.72
CA LYS A 54 -32.32 24.68 44.45
C LYS A 54 -33.40 23.64 44.17
N ASP A 55 -33.09 22.36 44.29
CA ASP A 55 -33.90 21.25 43.77
C ASP A 55 -34.36 20.27 44.89
N GLY A 56 -34.14 20.62 46.16
CA GLY A 56 -34.47 19.79 47.30
C GLY A 56 -33.57 18.50 47.45
N TYR A 57 -33.85 17.72 48.48
CA TYR A 57 -33.09 16.52 48.79
C TYR A 57 -33.10 15.45 47.68
N THR A 58 -34.10 15.42 46.82
CA THR A 58 -34.19 14.52 45.68
C THR A 58 -33.07 14.74 44.63
N SER A 59 -32.45 15.91 44.68
CA SER A 59 -31.30 16.26 43.79
C SER A 59 -30.01 15.51 44.11
N LEU A 60 -29.91 14.88 45.30
CA LEU A 60 -28.77 14.11 45.73
C LEU A 60 -28.71 12.73 45.09
N TYR A 61 -29.82 12.23 44.58
CA TYR A 61 -29.83 10.95 43.86
C TYR A 61 -29.04 11.04 42.57
N ASP A 62 -28.37 9.96 42.18
CA ASP A 62 -27.50 9.96 40.98
C ASP A 62 -28.32 10.21 39.71
N ARG A 63 -28.20 11.42 39.15
CA ARG A 63 -28.85 11.81 37.89
C ARG A 63 -28.30 11.07 36.66
N ARG A 64 -27.17 10.36 36.80
CA ARG A 64 -26.59 9.57 35.69
C ARG A 64 -27.47 8.39 35.29
N LYS A 65 -28.45 8.02 36.14
CA LYS A 65 -29.44 6.97 35.84
C LYS A 65 -30.56 7.42 34.91
N HIS A 66 -30.68 8.71 34.61
CA HIS A 66 -31.63 9.16 33.59
C HIS A 66 -31.10 8.74 32.21
N ALA A 67 -31.97 8.12 31.42
CA ALA A 67 -31.65 7.80 30.04
C ALA A 67 -31.18 9.08 29.33
N SER A 68 -29.99 9.07 28.78
CA SER A 68 -29.47 10.20 28.00
C SER A 68 -30.49 10.52 26.90
N PRO A 69 -30.82 11.82 26.67
CA PRO A 69 -31.70 12.23 25.54
C PRO A 69 -31.11 11.80 24.19
N LYS A 70 -29.81 11.48 24.14
CA LYS A 70 -29.12 10.92 22.97
C LYS A 70 -29.14 9.38 22.94
N ARG A 71 -29.95 8.71 23.80
CA ARG A 71 -30.07 7.26 23.79
C ARG A 71 -30.74 6.81 22.49
N ILE A 72 -30.07 5.90 21.77
CA ILE A 72 -30.61 5.33 20.54
C ILE A 72 -31.81 4.45 20.88
N ALA A 73 -32.91 4.59 20.15
CA ALA A 73 -34.13 3.79 20.33
C ALA A 73 -33.82 2.29 20.20
N LEU A 74 -34.51 1.49 21.01
CA LEU A 74 -34.30 0.03 21.05
C LEU A 74 -34.59 -0.61 19.68
N SER A 75 -35.62 -0.16 18.97
CA SER A 75 -35.95 -0.61 17.62
C SER A 75 -34.78 -0.40 16.63
N LYS A 76 -34.11 0.76 16.71
CA LYS A 76 -32.96 1.06 15.86
C LYS A 76 -31.74 0.20 16.21
N ALA A 77 -31.55 -0.10 17.49
CA ALA A 77 -30.50 -1.01 17.93
C ALA A 77 -30.76 -2.44 17.43
N GLN A 78 -31.99 -2.91 17.50
CA GLN A 78 -32.40 -4.23 16.99
C GLN A 78 -32.20 -4.32 15.48
N GLU A 79 -32.61 -3.31 14.71
CA GLU A 79 -32.40 -3.22 13.27
C GLU A 79 -30.91 -3.37 12.89
N VAL A 80 -30.03 -2.63 13.57
CA VAL A 80 -28.57 -2.71 13.32
C VAL A 80 -28.01 -4.11 13.61
N LEU A 81 -28.44 -4.74 14.71
CA LEU A 81 -27.99 -6.08 15.08
C LEU A 81 -28.51 -7.14 14.11
N GLN A 82 -29.75 -6.99 13.64
CA GLN A 82 -30.35 -7.89 12.64
C GLN A 82 -29.63 -7.78 11.32
N LEU A 83 -29.42 -6.57 10.79
CA LEU A 83 -28.66 -6.35 9.56
C LEU A 83 -27.26 -6.98 9.61
N TYR A 84 -26.58 -6.87 10.76
CA TYR A 84 -25.27 -7.49 10.90
C TYR A 84 -25.36 -9.02 10.83
N ARG A 85 -26.32 -9.64 11.52
CA ARG A 85 -26.47 -11.12 11.52
C ARG A 85 -26.82 -11.68 10.16
N GLU A 86 -27.74 -11.03 9.45
CA GLU A 86 -28.32 -11.55 8.21
C GLU A 86 -27.45 -11.26 6.99
N LYS A 87 -26.88 -10.05 6.89
CA LYS A 87 -26.21 -9.60 5.67
C LYS A 87 -24.71 -9.36 5.81
N TYR A 88 -24.25 -9.00 7.01
CA TYR A 88 -22.89 -8.48 7.22
C TYR A 88 -22.09 -9.23 8.29
N SER A 89 -22.43 -10.49 8.58
CA SER A 89 -21.83 -11.28 9.67
C SER A 89 -20.32 -11.49 9.52
N ASP A 90 -19.80 -11.45 8.29
CA ASP A 90 -18.39 -11.60 7.94
C ASP A 90 -17.63 -10.25 7.83
N PHE A 91 -18.33 -9.13 8.02
CA PHE A 91 -17.74 -7.80 7.94
C PHE A 91 -17.00 -7.42 9.21
N ASN A 92 -15.85 -6.76 9.06
CA ASN A 92 -15.28 -6.06 10.20
C ASN A 92 -16.15 -4.83 10.56
N VAL A 93 -16.11 -4.44 11.85
CA VAL A 93 -16.98 -3.37 12.39
C VAL A 93 -16.87 -2.06 11.63
N ARG A 94 -15.67 -1.69 11.16
CA ARG A 94 -15.46 -0.44 10.42
C ARG A 94 -16.14 -0.48 9.06
N HIS A 95 -16.01 -1.59 8.36
CA HIS A 95 -16.63 -1.79 7.06
C HIS A 95 -18.17 -1.82 7.18
N PHE A 96 -18.69 -2.56 8.16
CA PHE A 96 -20.12 -2.56 8.45
C PHE A 96 -20.66 -1.17 8.80
N HIS A 97 -19.94 -0.41 9.64
CA HIS A 97 -20.33 0.96 9.99
C HIS A 97 -20.43 1.88 8.76
N GLU A 98 -19.53 1.71 7.78
CA GLU A 98 -19.59 2.44 6.51
C GLU A 98 -20.83 2.03 5.69
N LYS A 99 -21.12 0.72 5.61
CA LYS A 99 -22.31 0.20 4.91
C LYS A 99 -23.63 0.63 5.56
N LEU A 100 -23.69 0.73 6.88
CA LEU A 100 -24.85 1.29 7.57
C LEU A 100 -25.19 2.71 7.09
N ALA A 101 -24.17 3.54 6.91
CA ALA A 101 -24.35 4.91 6.46
C ALA A 101 -24.67 4.99 4.95
N SER A 102 -23.93 4.22 4.09
CA SER A 102 -24.05 4.34 2.64
C SER A 102 -25.24 3.58 2.05
N GLU A 103 -25.57 2.39 2.57
CA GLU A 103 -26.62 1.54 1.97
C GLU A 103 -27.94 1.55 2.75
N HIS A 104 -27.90 1.86 4.06
CA HIS A 104 -29.10 1.83 4.92
C HIS A 104 -29.49 3.22 5.48
N GLY A 105 -28.71 4.28 5.19
CA GLY A 105 -28.98 5.62 5.71
C GLY A 105 -28.86 5.75 7.23
N ILE A 106 -28.33 4.73 7.90
CA ILE A 106 -28.21 4.67 9.36
C ILE A 106 -26.91 5.35 9.80
N ARG A 107 -27.00 6.59 10.29
CA ARG A 107 -25.85 7.38 10.76
C ARG A 107 -25.71 7.30 12.27
N LEU A 108 -24.90 6.35 12.74
CA LEU A 108 -24.56 6.14 14.16
C LEU A 108 -23.06 6.33 14.38
N SER A 109 -22.63 6.59 15.62
CA SER A 109 -21.19 6.66 15.89
C SER A 109 -20.55 5.27 15.82
N TYR A 110 -19.33 5.21 15.27
CA TYR A 110 -18.56 3.96 15.22
C TYR A 110 -18.42 3.29 16.60
N THR A 111 -18.18 4.08 17.64
CA THR A 111 -18.03 3.57 19.01
C THR A 111 -19.30 2.91 19.50
N TRP A 112 -20.48 3.46 19.18
CA TRP A 112 -21.76 2.86 19.53
C TRP A 112 -21.96 1.53 18.80
N VAL A 113 -21.82 1.52 17.47
CA VAL A 113 -21.96 0.29 16.66
C VAL A 113 -21.03 -0.80 17.16
N LYS A 114 -19.75 -0.46 17.39
CA LYS A 114 -18.76 -1.40 17.93
C LYS A 114 -19.19 -1.99 19.28
N LYS A 115 -19.64 -1.14 20.23
CA LYS A 115 -20.08 -1.60 21.55
C LYS A 115 -21.36 -2.44 21.47
N ALA A 116 -22.31 -2.07 20.62
CA ALA A 116 -23.54 -2.82 20.41
C ALA A 116 -23.26 -4.25 19.91
N LEU A 117 -22.39 -4.38 18.88
CA LEU A 117 -22.00 -5.69 18.35
C LEU A 117 -21.20 -6.53 19.37
N GLN A 118 -20.33 -5.89 20.17
CA GLN A 118 -19.57 -6.57 21.22
C GLN A 118 -20.47 -7.06 22.37
N LEU A 119 -21.42 -6.23 22.83
CA LEU A 119 -22.38 -6.60 23.86
C LEU A 119 -23.34 -7.72 23.41
N ALA A 120 -23.69 -7.73 22.12
CA ALA A 120 -24.48 -8.79 21.52
C ALA A 120 -23.68 -10.10 21.24
N GLY A 121 -22.37 -10.13 21.58
CA GLY A 121 -21.50 -11.28 21.34
C GLY A 121 -21.17 -11.56 19.87
N LEU A 122 -21.53 -10.64 18.95
CA LEU A 122 -21.35 -10.80 17.51
C LEU A 122 -19.91 -10.51 17.06
N VAL A 123 -19.16 -9.72 17.81
CA VAL A 123 -17.77 -9.35 17.49
C VAL A 123 -16.89 -9.45 18.74
N LYS A 124 -15.74 -10.09 18.59
CA LYS A 124 -14.76 -10.23 19.68
C LYS A 124 -14.09 -8.88 20.00
N THR A 125 -13.77 -8.67 21.27
CA THR A 125 -12.95 -7.53 21.69
C THR A 125 -11.50 -7.79 21.33
N ALA A 126 -10.92 -6.91 20.49
CA ALA A 126 -9.52 -7.03 20.12
C ALA A 126 -8.60 -6.72 21.31
N LYS A 127 -7.60 -7.57 21.53
CA LYS A 127 -6.52 -7.31 22.51
C LYS A 127 -5.66 -6.15 22.00
N ARG A 128 -5.13 -5.32 22.91
CA ARG A 128 -4.19 -4.25 22.55
C ARG A 128 -2.90 -4.86 21.99
N GLY A 129 -2.54 -4.49 20.78
CA GLY A 129 -1.28 -4.89 20.17
C GLY A 129 -0.07 -4.18 20.80
N LYS A 130 1.13 -4.77 20.65
CA LYS A 130 2.38 -4.13 21.05
C LYS A 130 2.65 -2.87 20.21
N HIS A 131 3.29 -1.85 20.80
CA HIS A 131 3.76 -0.67 20.07
C HIS A 131 4.80 -1.09 19.03
N ARG A 132 4.60 -0.66 17.78
CA ARG A 132 5.53 -0.93 16.67
C ARG A 132 6.04 0.39 16.11
N ARG A 133 7.36 0.48 15.88
CA ARG A 133 8.00 1.62 15.23
C ARG A 133 7.53 1.72 13.77
N ARG A 134 7.20 2.92 13.30
CA ARG A 134 6.85 3.16 11.89
C ARG A 134 8.09 3.64 11.13
N ARG A 135 8.36 3.03 9.97
CA ARG A 135 9.35 3.56 9.02
C ARG A 135 8.78 4.82 8.36
N PRO A 136 9.57 5.90 8.19
CA PRO A 136 9.15 7.07 7.41
C PRO A 136 8.71 6.66 5.99
N ARG A 137 7.80 7.41 5.40
CA ARG A 137 7.39 7.27 4.01
C ARG A 137 8.40 7.97 3.10
N ARG A 138 8.44 7.58 1.82
CA ARG A 138 9.10 8.40 0.81
C ARG A 138 8.34 9.72 0.67
N PRO A 139 9.02 10.85 0.35
CA PRO A 139 8.37 12.15 0.32
C PRO A 139 7.40 12.32 -0.85
N ILE A 140 7.74 11.80 -2.04
CA ILE A 140 6.95 11.96 -3.26
C ILE A 140 6.61 10.61 -3.91
N PRO A 141 5.49 10.52 -4.66
CA PRO A 141 5.09 9.32 -5.39
C PRO A 141 6.12 8.89 -6.43
N GLY A 142 6.20 7.59 -6.71
CA GLY A 142 7.11 7.02 -7.70
C GLY A 142 8.56 6.83 -7.24
N MET A 143 8.95 7.33 -6.06
CA MET A 143 10.28 7.05 -5.52
C MET A 143 10.47 5.58 -5.13
N MET A 144 9.43 4.96 -4.60
CA MET A 144 9.46 3.55 -4.25
C MET A 144 8.06 2.95 -4.29
N LEU A 145 7.90 1.91 -5.08
CA LEU A 145 6.70 1.11 -5.08
C LEU A 145 6.92 -0.17 -4.27
N HIS A 146 5.85 -0.71 -3.71
CA HIS A 146 5.81 -2.03 -3.12
C HIS A 146 5.02 -2.94 -4.03
N ILE A 147 5.55 -4.12 -4.31
CA ILE A 147 4.80 -5.22 -4.91
C ILE A 147 4.78 -6.40 -3.95
N ASP A 148 3.63 -7.01 -3.84
CA ASP A 148 3.44 -8.15 -2.96
C ASP A 148 2.22 -8.96 -3.40
N GLY A 149 2.26 -10.28 -3.22
CA GLY A 149 1.16 -11.20 -3.42
C GLY A 149 0.55 -11.66 -2.10
N SER A 150 -0.72 -12.01 -2.10
CA SER A 150 -1.40 -12.55 -0.93
C SER A 150 -2.35 -13.66 -1.31
N LYS A 151 -2.04 -14.88 -0.87
CA LYS A 151 -2.93 -16.03 -1.01
C LYS A 151 -4.05 -15.97 0.02
N HIS A 152 -5.28 -16.01 -0.45
CA HIS A 152 -6.46 -15.97 0.42
C HIS A 152 -7.68 -16.54 -0.30
N GLN A 153 -8.74 -16.87 0.44
CA GLN A 153 -10.05 -17.16 -0.16
C GLN A 153 -10.73 -15.84 -0.56
N TRP A 154 -10.28 -15.26 -1.69
CA TRP A 154 -10.81 -14.00 -2.18
C TRP A 154 -12.24 -14.12 -2.71
N ILE A 155 -12.53 -15.24 -3.36
CA ILE A 155 -13.86 -15.64 -3.81
C ILE A 155 -14.29 -16.84 -2.97
N ALA A 156 -15.57 -16.92 -2.61
CA ALA A 156 -16.09 -17.94 -1.72
C ALA A 156 -15.68 -19.36 -2.17
N GLY A 157 -14.99 -20.08 -1.28
CA GLY A 157 -14.52 -21.45 -1.52
C GLY A 157 -13.31 -21.60 -2.46
N GLN A 158 -12.79 -20.50 -3.02
CA GLN A 158 -11.69 -20.53 -3.98
C GLN A 158 -10.46 -19.74 -3.48
N TRP A 159 -9.29 -20.39 -3.57
CA TRP A 159 -8.02 -19.79 -3.21
C TRP A 159 -7.37 -19.17 -4.44
N HIS A 160 -7.00 -17.91 -4.34
CA HIS A 160 -6.30 -17.15 -5.38
C HIS A 160 -5.23 -16.27 -4.75
N ASP A 161 -4.28 -15.84 -5.55
CA ASP A 161 -3.33 -14.82 -5.15
C ASP A 161 -3.80 -13.44 -5.63
N LEU A 162 -3.82 -12.44 -4.73
CA LEU A 162 -4.05 -11.06 -5.09
C LEU A 162 -2.68 -10.37 -5.19
N ILE A 163 -2.28 -9.97 -6.39
CA ILE A 163 -1.08 -9.17 -6.62
C ILE A 163 -1.44 -7.69 -6.49
N VAL A 164 -0.71 -6.97 -5.66
CA VAL A 164 -0.94 -5.54 -5.42
C VAL A 164 0.36 -4.77 -5.61
N VAL A 165 0.29 -3.66 -6.36
CA VAL A 165 1.36 -2.66 -6.45
C VAL A 165 0.87 -1.37 -5.83
N LEU A 166 1.58 -0.89 -4.81
CA LEU A 166 1.24 0.33 -4.07
C LEU A 166 2.43 1.27 -3.92
N ASP A 167 2.14 2.56 -3.85
CA ASP A 167 3.15 3.59 -3.62
C ASP A 167 3.53 3.70 -2.13
N ASP A 168 4.82 3.87 -1.84
CA ASP A 168 5.33 4.03 -0.47
C ASP A 168 4.95 5.39 0.13
N ALA A 169 4.93 6.45 -0.65
CA ALA A 169 4.62 7.80 -0.18
C ALA A 169 3.14 7.94 0.18
N THR A 170 2.26 7.51 -0.70
CA THR A 170 0.82 7.76 -0.61
C THR A 170 0.01 6.57 -0.15
N SER A 171 0.54 5.34 -0.23
CA SER A 171 -0.20 4.07 -0.15
C SER A 171 -1.30 3.95 -1.22
N GLU A 172 -1.27 4.75 -2.27
CA GLU A 172 -2.13 4.61 -3.43
C GLU A 172 -1.85 3.28 -4.13
N ILE A 173 -2.90 2.56 -4.46
CA ILE A 173 -2.83 1.32 -5.21
C ILE A 173 -2.84 1.67 -6.69
N TYR A 174 -1.79 1.30 -7.40
CA TYR A 174 -1.71 1.46 -8.85
C TYR A 174 -2.16 0.23 -9.61
N TYR A 175 -2.04 -0.93 -8.99
CA TYR A 175 -2.45 -2.19 -9.59
C TYR A 175 -2.94 -3.15 -8.53
N ALA A 176 -4.02 -3.87 -8.82
CA ALA A 176 -4.48 -5.01 -8.03
C ALA A 176 -5.20 -5.99 -8.95
N GLN A 177 -4.80 -7.27 -8.93
CA GLN A 177 -5.39 -8.31 -9.77
C GLN A 177 -5.37 -9.66 -9.06
N LEU A 178 -6.49 -10.36 -9.11
CA LEU A 178 -6.59 -11.76 -8.72
C LEU A 178 -6.03 -12.66 -9.83
N VAL A 179 -5.16 -13.56 -9.43
CA VAL A 179 -4.54 -14.56 -10.33
C VAL A 179 -4.66 -15.94 -9.69
N ALA A 180 -4.52 -16.99 -10.50
CA ALA A 180 -4.52 -18.36 -9.99
C ALA A 180 -3.35 -18.57 -9.02
N GLU A 181 -2.15 -18.08 -9.40
CA GLU A 181 -0.94 -18.18 -8.63
C GLU A 181 0.02 -17.03 -8.96
N GLU A 182 0.73 -16.53 -7.94
CA GLU A 182 1.81 -15.57 -8.14
C GLU A 182 2.98 -16.22 -8.89
N SER A 183 3.39 -15.63 -10.00
CA SER A 183 4.43 -16.13 -10.90
C SER A 183 5.25 -14.99 -11.51
N THR A 184 6.36 -15.33 -12.17
CA THR A 184 7.14 -14.35 -12.95
C THR A 184 6.27 -13.61 -13.97
N MET A 185 5.35 -14.31 -14.66
CA MET A 185 4.48 -13.74 -15.68
C MET A 185 3.48 -12.74 -15.07
N THR A 186 2.82 -13.13 -13.97
CA THR A 186 1.81 -12.29 -13.31
C THR A 186 2.43 -11.06 -12.65
N VAL A 187 3.64 -11.20 -12.07
CA VAL A 187 4.42 -10.08 -11.55
C VAL A 187 4.87 -9.12 -12.66
N MET A 188 5.36 -9.66 -13.79
CA MET A 188 5.74 -8.83 -14.94
C MET A 188 4.54 -8.09 -15.54
N ALA A 189 3.37 -8.73 -15.61
CA ALA A 189 2.13 -8.10 -16.05
C ALA A 189 1.74 -6.93 -15.15
N ALA A 190 1.83 -7.10 -13.84
CA ALA A 190 1.56 -6.04 -12.87
C ALA A 190 2.52 -4.85 -13.02
N LEU A 191 3.81 -5.12 -13.12
CA LEU A 191 4.84 -4.08 -13.30
C LEU A 191 4.70 -3.35 -14.63
N ARG A 192 4.43 -4.08 -15.71
CA ARG A 192 4.15 -3.50 -17.03
C ARG A 192 2.96 -2.55 -16.99
N ALA A 193 1.84 -2.99 -16.43
CA ALA A 193 0.64 -2.16 -16.32
C ALA A 193 0.90 -0.85 -15.56
N VAL A 194 1.69 -0.89 -14.49
CA VAL A 194 2.07 0.32 -13.75
C VAL A 194 2.98 1.24 -14.58
N VAL A 195 3.96 0.67 -15.28
CA VAL A 195 4.89 1.44 -16.17
C VAL A 195 4.11 2.07 -17.32
N GLU A 196 3.16 1.37 -17.94
CA GLU A 196 2.32 1.91 -19.01
C GLU A 196 1.41 3.04 -18.52
N MET A 197 0.87 2.93 -17.30
CA MET A 197 -0.08 3.89 -16.73
C MET A 197 0.61 5.15 -16.15
N LYS A 198 1.72 4.97 -15.43
CA LYS A 198 2.37 6.04 -14.65
C LYS A 198 3.72 6.47 -15.19
N GLY A 199 4.36 5.66 -16.04
CA GLY A 199 5.75 5.85 -16.45
C GLY A 199 6.74 5.12 -15.53
N TRP A 200 8.02 5.46 -15.67
CA TRP A 200 9.09 4.85 -14.88
C TRP A 200 9.12 5.39 -13.46
N PHE A 201 9.37 4.50 -12.52
CA PHE A 201 9.55 4.80 -11.11
C PHE A 201 10.97 4.44 -10.65
N SER A 202 11.44 5.00 -9.53
CA SER A 202 12.86 4.90 -9.15
C SER A 202 13.22 3.54 -8.55
N SER A 203 12.36 2.93 -7.76
CA SER A 203 12.68 1.66 -7.09
C SER A 203 11.44 0.84 -6.75
N ILE A 204 11.62 -0.49 -6.67
CA ILE A 204 10.60 -1.43 -6.22
C ILE A 204 11.09 -2.20 -4.99
N TYR A 205 10.20 -2.37 -4.03
CA TYR A 205 10.41 -3.09 -2.79
C TYR A 205 9.54 -4.34 -2.80
N SER A 206 10.15 -5.52 -2.70
CA SER A 206 9.46 -6.81 -2.70
C SER A 206 10.02 -7.74 -1.63
N ASP A 207 9.39 -8.87 -1.43
CA ASP A 207 9.99 -9.98 -0.69
C ASP A 207 11.14 -10.62 -1.48
N ARG A 208 11.67 -11.73 -0.97
CA ARG A 208 12.76 -12.46 -1.59
C ARG A 208 12.28 -13.76 -2.26
N ALA A 209 11.05 -13.78 -2.75
CA ALA A 209 10.53 -14.90 -3.52
C ALA A 209 11.42 -15.13 -4.78
N SER A 210 11.46 -16.37 -5.26
CA SER A 210 12.36 -16.82 -6.32
C SER A 210 12.18 -16.09 -7.66
N HIS A 211 11.01 -15.54 -7.92
CA HIS A 211 10.76 -14.72 -9.09
C HIS A 211 11.35 -13.30 -8.99
N PHE A 212 11.53 -12.76 -7.75
CA PHE A 212 12.17 -11.46 -7.55
C PHE A 212 13.69 -11.58 -7.40
N PHE A 213 14.17 -12.52 -6.58
CA PHE A 213 15.59 -12.61 -6.25
C PHE A 213 16.07 -14.07 -6.22
N LYS A 214 17.30 -14.30 -6.68
CA LYS A 214 18.01 -15.54 -6.43
C LYS A 214 18.72 -15.44 -5.08
N THR A 215 18.45 -16.40 -4.20
CA THR A 215 19.07 -16.47 -2.87
C THR A 215 19.84 -17.79 -2.80
N PRO A 216 21.20 -17.76 -2.73
CA PRO A 216 22.02 -18.97 -2.79
C PRO A 216 21.70 -19.96 -1.66
N LYS A 217 21.47 -19.46 -0.44
CA LYS A 217 21.07 -20.26 0.73
C LYS A 217 20.05 -19.48 1.56
N ALA A 218 19.15 -20.19 2.24
CA ALA A 218 18.20 -19.60 3.16
C ALA A 218 18.90 -18.71 4.19
N GLY A 219 18.40 -17.48 4.37
CA GLY A 219 18.95 -16.50 5.32
C GLY A 219 20.13 -15.66 4.81
N GLN A 220 20.73 -16.00 3.68
CA GLN A 220 21.83 -15.22 3.10
C GLN A 220 21.33 -14.00 2.29
N PRO A 221 22.24 -13.04 1.99
CA PRO A 221 21.94 -11.95 1.05
C PRO A 221 21.55 -12.49 -0.32
N VAL A 222 20.74 -11.71 -1.04
CA VAL A 222 20.36 -12.03 -2.43
C VAL A 222 21.55 -11.90 -3.36
N ASP A 223 21.58 -12.73 -4.40
CA ASP A 223 22.57 -12.59 -5.46
C ASP A 223 22.22 -11.38 -6.35
N THR A 224 23.16 -10.45 -6.48
CA THR A 224 23.01 -9.24 -7.30
C THR A 224 23.59 -9.42 -8.71
N ARG A 225 24.37 -10.47 -8.94
CA ARG A 225 25.02 -10.76 -10.25
C ARG A 225 24.11 -11.61 -11.11
N ASP A 226 23.58 -12.69 -10.55
CA ASP A 226 22.65 -13.59 -11.22
C ASP A 226 21.21 -13.16 -10.94
N VAL A 227 20.64 -12.41 -11.88
CA VAL A 227 19.30 -11.83 -11.74
C VAL A 227 18.23 -12.77 -12.27
N THR A 228 17.04 -12.65 -11.66
CA THR A 228 15.83 -13.29 -12.19
C THR A 228 15.34 -12.59 -13.44
N GLN A 229 14.32 -13.14 -14.12
CA GLN A 229 13.67 -12.47 -15.27
C GLN A 229 13.04 -11.13 -14.88
N VAL A 230 12.40 -11.03 -13.70
CA VAL A 230 11.92 -9.74 -13.15
C VAL A 230 13.10 -8.81 -12.89
N GLY A 231 14.17 -9.32 -12.29
CA GLY A 231 15.38 -8.54 -12.01
C GLY A 231 16.02 -7.99 -13.30
N ARG A 232 16.05 -8.79 -14.38
CA ARG A 232 16.49 -8.35 -15.70
C ARG A 232 15.60 -7.24 -16.25
N ALA A 233 14.28 -7.41 -16.24
CA ALA A 233 13.35 -6.41 -16.75
C ALA A 233 13.49 -5.07 -15.99
N MET A 234 13.64 -5.12 -14.66
CA MET A 234 13.86 -3.90 -13.86
C MET A 234 15.20 -3.25 -14.16
N ARG A 235 16.26 -4.04 -14.38
CA ARG A 235 17.58 -3.55 -14.77
C ARG A 235 17.53 -2.86 -16.14
N ASP A 236 16.83 -3.46 -17.11
CA ASP A 236 16.66 -2.90 -18.46
C ASP A 236 15.98 -1.53 -18.45
N LEU A 237 15.09 -1.30 -17.47
CA LEU A 237 14.40 -0.03 -17.24
C LEU A 237 15.15 0.91 -16.27
N GLY A 238 16.30 0.50 -15.71
CA GLY A 238 17.01 1.29 -14.70
C GLY A 238 16.31 1.38 -13.34
N ILE A 239 15.32 0.53 -13.07
CA ILE A 239 14.55 0.50 -11.82
C ILE A 239 15.30 -0.34 -10.78
N ARG A 240 15.59 0.25 -9.61
CA ARG A 240 16.31 -0.45 -8.54
C ARG A 240 15.39 -1.37 -7.76
N MET A 241 15.74 -2.65 -7.66
CA MET A 241 15.05 -3.61 -6.80
C MET A 241 15.63 -3.61 -5.38
N ILE A 242 14.77 -3.61 -4.37
CA ILE A 242 15.14 -3.58 -2.95
C ILE A 242 14.51 -4.78 -2.25
N PRO A 243 15.32 -5.74 -1.79
CA PRO A 243 14.83 -6.94 -1.10
C PRO A 243 14.44 -6.64 0.36
N ALA A 244 13.34 -7.22 0.82
CA ALA A 244 12.93 -7.18 2.22
C ALA A 244 13.63 -8.27 3.02
N TYR A 245 14.48 -7.88 4.00
CA TYR A 245 15.21 -8.83 4.86
C TYR A 245 14.49 -9.17 6.16
N SER A 246 13.38 -8.52 6.48
CA SER A 246 12.63 -8.80 7.70
C SER A 246 11.13 -8.61 7.51
N PRO A 247 10.28 -9.34 8.26
CA PRO A 247 8.83 -9.12 8.26
C PRO A 247 8.46 -7.69 8.65
N GLN A 248 9.20 -7.08 9.58
CA GLN A 248 8.94 -5.71 10.02
C GLN A 248 9.12 -4.69 8.89
N ALA A 249 10.02 -4.97 7.96
CA ALA A 249 10.25 -4.15 6.77
C ALA A 249 9.05 -4.17 5.80
N ARG A 250 8.25 -5.25 5.80
CA ARG A 250 7.03 -5.42 4.98
C ARG A 250 5.75 -4.88 5.63
N GLY A 251 5.80 -4.32 6.82
CA GLY A 251 4.64 -3.92 7.63
C GLY A 251 3.65 -2.94 6.97
N ARG A 252 3.95 -2.36 5.81
CA ARG A 252 3.00 -1.61 4.97
C ARG A 252 2.18 -2.53 4.09
N GLY A 253 2.82 -3.43 3.35
CA GLY A 253 2.16 -4.46 2.55
C GLY A 253 1.23 -5.31 3.42
N GLU A 254 1.73 -5.84 4.54
CA GLU A 254 0.94 -6.64 5.49
C GLU A 254 -0.33 -5.91 5.98
N ARG A 255 -0.22 -4.61 6.31
CA ARG A 255 -1.39 -3.81 6.73
C ARG A 255 -2.35 -3.56 5.57
N SER A 256 -1.84 -3.33 4.38
CA SER A 256 -2.66 -3.20 3.18
C SER A 256 -3.44 -4.48 2.96
N PHE A 257 -2.77 -5.64 2.96
CA PHE A 257 -3.43 -6.93 2.79
C PHE A 257 -4.43 -7.25 3.89
N GLY A 258 -4.15 -6.93 5.16
CA GLY A 258 -5.14 -7.03 6.23
C GLY A 258 -6.40 -6.20 5.96
N THR A 259 -6.27 -5.06 5.27
CA THR A 259 -7.42 -4.26 4.84
C THR A 259 -8.14 -4.90 3.66
N TRP A 260 -7.40 -5.40 2.66
CA TRP A 260 -7.95 -6.11 1.51
C TRP A 260 -8.73 -7.35 1.93
N GLN A 261 -8.11 -8.23 2.72
CA GLN A 261 -8.72 -9.46 3.25
C GLN A 261 -9.97 -9.22 4.09
N GLY A 262 -9.99 -8.11 4.83
CA GLY A 262 -11.16 -7.73 5.64
C GLY A 262 -12.24 -6.98 4.87
N ARG A 263 -12.13 -6.80 3.54
CA ARG A 263 -13.08 -6.00 2.75
C ARG A 263 -13.42 -6.58 1.38
N LEU A 264 -12.43 -6.99 0.59
CA LEU A 264 -12.66 -7.43 -0.79
C LEU A 264 -13.56 -8.67 -0.88
N PRO A 265 -13.33 -9.75 -0.12
CA PRO A 265 -14.21 -10.92 -0.17
C PRO A 265 -15.67 -10.57 0.12
N GLN A 266 -15.91 -9.72 1.10
CA GLN A 266 -17.23 -9.26 1.49
C GLN A 266 -17.91 -8.43 0.40
N GLU A 267 -17.14 -7.56 -0.28
CA GLU A 267 -17.66 -6.76 -1.40
C GLU A 267 -17.99 -7.63 -2.60
N LEU A 268 -17.16 -8.63 -2.93
CA LEU A 268 -17.43 -9.59 -4.00
C LEU A 268 -18.69 -10.40 -3.70
N ARG A 269 -18.81 -10.91 -2.46
CA ARG A 269 -20.00 -11.66 -2.02
C ARG A 269 -21.28 -10.82 -2.12
N LEU A 270 -21.26 -9.58 -1.66
CA LEU A 270 -22.45 -8.71 -1.73
C LEU A 270 -22.92 -8.44 -3.17
N ARG A 271 -22.00 -8.50 -4.13
CA ARG A 271 -22.29 -8.30 -5.56
C ARG A 271 -22.59 -9.59 -6.31
N GLY A 272 -22.49 -10.74 -5.64
CA GLY A 272 -22.65 -12.04 -6.27
C GLY A 272 -21.55 -12.40 -7.26
N ILE A 273 -20.34 -11.79 -7.10
CA ILE A 273 -19.20 -12.05 -7.99
C ILE A 273 -18.54 -13.36 -7.56
N GLN A 274 -18.47 -14.33 -8.47
CA GLN A 274 -17.98 -15.69 -8.21
C GLN A 274 -16.84 -16.13 -9.14
N THR A 275 -16.48 -15.33 -10.15
CA THR A 275 -15.41 -15.64 -11.11
C THR A 275 -14.24 -14.66 -10.96
N VAL A 276 -13.03 -15.13 -11.29
CA VAL A 276 -11.81 -14.30 -11.25
C VAL A 276 -11.93 -13.13 -12.23
N ASP A 277 -12.45 -13.37 -13.43
CA ASP A 277 -12.57 -12.33 -14.46
C ASP A 277 -13.50 -11.22 -14.02
N ALA A 278 -14.70 -11.56 -13.52
CA ALA A 278 -15.66 -10.57 -13.00
C ALA A 278 -15.10 -9.82 -11.78
N ALA A 279 -14.33 -10.50 -10.92
CA ALA A 279 -13.67 -9.87 -9.77
C ALA A 279 -12.58 -8.90 -10.21
N ASN A 280 -11.79 -9.24 -11.23
CA ASN A 280 -10.77 -8.35 -11.80
C ASN A 280 -11.40 -7.16 -12.51
N GLU A 281 -12.49 -7.37 -13.25
CA GLU A 281 -13.26 -6.27 -13.85
C GLU A 281 -13.75 -5.29 -12.77
N PHE A 282 -14.36 -5.80 -11.70
CA PHE A 282 -14.79 -4.98 -10.56
C PHE A 282 -13.63 -4.24 -9.89
N LEU A 283 -12.48 -4.90 -9.69
CA LEU A 283 -11.27 -4.29 -9.15
C LEU A 283 -10.85 -3.09 -9.98
N HIS A 284 -10.71 -3.26 -11.29
CA HIS A 284 -10.19 -2.22 -12.20
C HIS A 284 -11.19 -1.09 -12.45
N GLN A 285 -12.47 -1.41 -12.64
CA GLN A 285 -13.48 -0.40 -12.96
C GLN A 285 -13.87 0.49 -11.78
N SER A 286 -13.84 -0.03 -10.54
CA SER A 286 -14.40 0.72 -9.42
C SER A 286 -13.69 0.54 -8.09
N TYR A 287 -13.27 -0.68 -7.72
CA TYR A 287 -12.86 -0.94 -6.35
C TYR A 287 -11.52 -0.31 -5.98
N ILE A 288 -10.53 -0.31 -6.89
CA ILE A 288 -9.23 0.35 -6.67
C ILE A 288 -9.43 1.85 -6.39
N ALA A 289 -10.26 2.53 -7.18
CA ALA A 289 -10.55 3.95 -6.98
C ALA A 289 -11.24 4.21 -5.62
N GLN A 290 -12.22 3.37 -5.25
CA GLN A 290 -12.88 3.44 -3.95
C GLN A 290 -11.92 3.16 -2.79
N PHE A 291 -11.02 2.21 -2.95
CA PHE A 291 -10.00 1.88 -1.96
C PHE A 291 -9.05 3.06 -1.77
N ASN A 292 -8.54 3.62 -2.85
CA ASN A 292 -7.63 4.75 -2.82
C ASN A 292 -8.27 5.97 -2.18
N SER A 293 -9.52 6.29 -2.50
CA SER A 293 -10.23 7.43 -1.89
C SER A 293 -10.35 7.34 -0.36
N LYS A 294 -10.34 6.11 0.19
CA LYS A 294 -10.47 5.85 1.63
C LYS A 294 -9.15 5.69 2.36
N PHE A 295 -8.13 5.13 1.70
CA PHE A 295 -6.92 4.64 2.36
C PHE A 295 -5.62 5.26 1.85
N ALA A 296 -5.64 5.98 0.74
CA ALA A 296 -4.48 6.74 0.30
C ALA A 296 -4.26 7.99 1.18
N PHE A 297 -3.03 8.45 1.23
CA PHE A 297 -2.60 9.62 1.97
C PHE A 297 -2.01 10.65 1.00
N PRO A 298 -2.10 11.94 1.29
CA PRO A 298 -1.35 12.93 0.53
C PRO A 298 0.15 12.69 0.69
N ALA A 299 0.92 12.96 -0.36
CA ALA A 299 2.37 12.93 -0.31
C ALA A 299 2.89 14.01 0.65
N ALA A 300 4.09 13.80 1.21
CA ALA A 300 4.71 14.77 2.12
C ALA A 300 5.19 16.03 1.38
N GLU A 301 5.62 15.86 0.13
CA GLU A 301 6.12 16.92 -0.74
C GLU A 301 5.36 16.90 -2.07
N SER A 302 5.30 18.06 -2.72
CA SER A 302 4.73 18.22 -4.05
C SER A 302 5.64 17.62 -5.13
N GLY A 303 5.04 17.15 -6.23
CA GLY A 303 5.76 16.57 -7.36
C GLY A 303 5.67 15.06 -7.42
N THR A 304 6.40 14.47 -8.37
CA THR A 304 6.42 13.04 -8.63
C THR A 304 7.81 12.61 -9.12
N ALA A 305 8.21 11.41 -8.77
CA ALA A 305 9.42 10.76 -9.29
C ALA A 305 9.13 9.85 -10.50
N PHE A 306 7.88 9.79 -10.96
CA PHE A 306 7.56 9.13 -12.21
C PHE A 306 8.10 9.91 -13.40
N MET A 307 8.74 9.21 -14.32
CA MET A 307 9.27 9.78 -15.56
C MET A 307 8.47 9.25 -16.76
N PRO A 308 8.21 10.09 -17.77
CA PRO A 308 7.50 9.65 -18.98
C PRO A 308 8.21 8.47 -19.64
N LEU A 309 7.41 7.57 -20.20
CA LEU A 309 7.93 6.46 -21.01
C LEU A 309 8.71 7.00 -22.20
N GLN A 310 9.99 6.63 -22.28
CA GLN A 310 10.80 6.80 -23.48
C GLN A 310 10.67 5.55 -24.36
N HIS A 311 11.20 5.59 -25.58
CA HIS A 311 11.06 4.57 -26.63
C HIS A 311 11.67 3.20 -26.27
N HIS A 312 11.12 2.53 -25.26
CA HIS A 312 11.48 1.15 -24.92
C HIS A 312 10.42 0.21 -25.46
N ASP A 313 10.88 -0.92 -26.03
CA ASP A 313 9.99 -2.00 -26.42
C ASP A 313 9.57 -2.80 -25.15
N LEU A 314 8.48 -2.37 -24.53
CA LEU A 314 7.96 -3.00 -23.32
C LEU A 314 7.59 -4.48 -23.55
N ASN A 315 7.24 -4.87 -24.78
CA ASN A 315 6.98 -6.27 -25.09
C ASN A 315 8.23 -7.12 -24.94
N ARG A 316 9.40 -6.61 -25.31
CA ARG A 316 10.67 -7.30 -25.12
C ARG A 316 11.16 -7.25 -23.67
N VAL A 317 11.00 -6.09 -23.03
CA VAL A 317 11.42 -5.91 -21.63
C VAL A 317 10.66 -6.85 -20.70
N PHE A 318 9.35 -6.89 -20.82
CA PHE A 318 8.49 -7.72 -19.95
C PHE A 318 8.21 -9.14 -20.49
N ALA A 319 8.96 -9.61 -21.51
CA ALA A 319 8.94 -11.01 -21.91
C ALA A 319 9.91 -11.83 -21.05
N ILE A 320 9.60 -13.11 -20.84
CA ILE A 320 10.60 -14.08 -20.34
C ILE A 320 11.55 -14.39 -21.48
N GLN A 321 12.85 -14.23 -21.24
CA GLN A 321 13.89 -14.40 -22.25
C GLN A 321 14.61 -15.72 -22.05
N HIS A 322 14.76 -16.48 -23.14
CA HIS A 322 15.46 -17.76 -23.16
C HIS A 322 16.50 -17.76 -24.25
N GLU A 323 17.77 -17.99 -23.89
CA GLU A 323 18.83 -18.21 -24.86
C GLU A 323 18.68 -19.54 -25.53
N ARG A 324 18.79 -19.60 -26.85
CA ARG A 324 18.80 -20.84 -27.67
C ARG A 324 19.84 -20.75 -28.75
N THR A 325 20.44 -21.91 -29.03
CA THR A 325 21.34 -22.07 -30.19
C THR A 325 20.53 -22.59 -31.36
N VAL A 326 20.64 -21.94 -32.49
CA VAL A 326 19.97 -22.35 -33.75
C VAL A 326 20.63 -23.63 -34.28
N ALA A 327 19.86 -24.66 -34.60
CA ALA A 327 20.32 -25.92 -35.15
C ALA A 327 20.89 -25.75 -36.58
N LYS A 328 21.57 -26.81 -37.09
CA LYS A 328 22.23 -26.78 -38.42
C LYS A 328 21.23 -26.58 -39.56
N ASP A 329 20.00 -27.03 -39.39
CA ASP A 329 18.88 -26.88 -40.33
C ASP A 329 18.13 -25.54 -40.18
N ASN A 330 18.71 -24.61 -39.43
CA ASN A 330 18.15 -23.28 -39.17
C ASN A 330 16.86 -23.30 -38.35
N THR A 331 16.66 -24.34 -37.51
CA THR A 331 15.52 -24.45 -36.62
C THR A 331 15.86 -24.07 -35.16
N ILE A 332 14.82 -23.70 -34.40
CA ILE A 332 14.89 -23.47 -32.94
C ILE A 332 13.82 -24.34 -32.28
N GLN A 333 14.22 -25.06 -31.23
CA GLN A 333 13.31 -25.85 -30.42
C GLN A 333 13.04 -25.13 -29.08
N PHE A 334 11.77 -24.88 -28.77
CA PHE A 334 11.34 -24.26 -27.50
C PHE A 334 9.87 -24.59 -27.19
N ALA A 335 9.57 -24.90 -25.91
CA ALA A 335 8.22 -25.15 -25.39
C ALA A 335 7.37 -26.10 -26.26
N ASN A 336 7.95 -27.23 -26.65
CA ASN A 336 7.37 -28.25 -27.54
C ASN A 336 7.07 -27.76 -28.99
N HIS A 337 7.60 -26.59 -29.37
CA HIS A 337 7.54 -26.07 -30.74
C HIS A 337 8.91 -26.21 -31.42
N VAL A 338 8.89 -26.46 -32.74
CA VAL A 338 10.04 -26.36 -33.61
C VAL A 338 9.74 -25.27 -34.64
N TRP A 339 10.56 -24.22 -34.65
CA TRP A 339 10.37 -23.10 -35.53
C TRP A 339 11.52 -23.00 -36.55
N GLN A 340 11.15 -22.92 -37.80
CA GLN A 340 12.09 -22.62 -38.89
C GLN A 340 12.35 -21.13 -38.94
N LEU A 341 13.63 -20.73 -38.93
CA LEU A 341 14.02 -19.34 -39.18
C LEU A 341 14.26 -19.13 -40.67
N GLU A 342 13.60 -18.14 -41.21
CA GLU A 342 13.77 -17.77 -42.60
C GLU A 342 15.05 -16.93 -42.78
N LYS A 343 15.55 -16.92 -44.03
CA LYS A 343 16.62 -16.01 -44.43
C LYS A 343 16.18 -14.55 -44.30
N THR A 344 17.08 -13.71 -43.87
CA THR A 344 16.80 -12.28 -43.72
C THR A 344 17.85 -11.47 -44.49
N PRO A 345 17.63 -10.21 -44.80
CA PRO A 345 18.67 -9.36 -45.39
C PRO A 345 19.96 -9.26 -44.54
N LEU A 346 19.85 -9.56 -43.23
CA LEU A 346 20.97 -9.55 -42.29
C LEU A 346 21.87 -10.78 -42.51
N ARG A 347 21.27 -11.97 -42.68
CA ARG A 347 21.97 -13.24 -42.81
C ARG A 347 21.13 -14.26 -43.57
N VAL A 348 21.82 -15.08 -44.38
CA VAL A 348 21.20 -16.20 -45.11
C VAL A 348 20.85 -17.36 -44.17
N THR A 349 21.72 -17.61 -43.16
CA THR A 349 21.52 -18.65 -42.15
C THR A 349 21.90 -18.14 -40.76
N PHE A 350 21.20 -18.65 -39.75
CA PHE A 350 21.47 -18.39 -38.32
C PHE A 350 22.04 -19.68 -37.65
N ALA A 351 22.29 -20.75 -38.40
CA ALA A 351 22.83 -22.00 -37.84
C ALA A 351 24.03 -21.74 -36.93
N GLY A 352 24.01 -22.31 -35.72
CA GLY A 352 25.04 -22.11 -34.69
C GLY A 352 25.02 -20.76 -33.98
N CYS A 353 24.16 -19.82 -34.36
CA CYS A 353 24.01 -18.54 -33.65
C CYS A 353 23.22 -18.70 -32.37
N GLN A 354 23.60 -17.95 -31.35
CA GLN A 354 22.75 -17.75 -30.17
C GLN A 354 21.69 -16.70 -30.44
N VAL A 355 20.44 -17.04 -30.17
CA VAL A 355 19.27 -16.18 -30.33
C VAL A 355 18.51 -16.12 -29.01
N LEU A 356 17.71 -15.04 -28.83
CA LEU A 356 16.80 -14.91 -27.70
C LEU A 356 15.38 -15.25 -28.14
N VAL A 357 14.78 -16.22 -27.47
CA VAL A 357 13.34 -16.48 -27.58
C VAL A 357 12.64 -15.68 -26.49
N TYR A 358 11.73 -14.83 -26.86
CA TYR A 358 10.89 -14.00 -25.99
C TYR A 358 9.53 -14.67 -25.84
N GLN A 359 9.16 -15.05 -24.64
CA GLN A 359 7.82 -15.49 -24.28
C GLN A 359 7.08 -14.27 -23.73
N HIS A 360 6.10 -13.78 -24.48
CA HIS A 360 5.33 -12.59 -24.14
C HIS A 360 4.19 -12.87 -23.16
N LEU A 361 3.70 -11.81 -22.51
CA LEU A 361 2.64 -11.89 -21.51
C LEU A 361 1.30 -12.38 -22.07
N ASP A 362 1.05 -12.21 -23.37
CA ASP A 362 -0.12 -12.70 -24.09
C ASP A 362 0.01 -14.16 -24.54
N GLY A 363 1.07 -14.86 -24.15
CA GLY A 363 1.38 -16.21 -24.55
C GLY A 363 2.04 -16.33 -25.93
N SER A 364 2.18 -15.27 -26.71
CA SER A 364 2.89 -15.28 -27.98
C SER A 364 4.40 -15.39 -27.79
N PHE A 365 5.11 -15.71 -28.88
CA PHE A 365 6.56 -15.82 -28.88
C PHE A 365 7.17 -14.93 -29.97
N SER A 366 8.39 -14.51 -29.73
CA SER A 366 9.21 -13.92 -30.79
C SER A 366 10.67 -14.34 -30.64
N VAL A 367 11.42 -14.28 -31.74
CA VAL A 367 12.82 -14.64 -31.79
C VAL A 367 13.63 -13.43 -32.23
N GLY A 368 14.68 -13.12 -31.47
CA GLY A 368 15.57 -12.01 -31.75
C GLY A 368 17.03 -12.43 -31.84
N TYR A 369 17.79 -11.74 -32.71
CA TYR A 369 19.22 -11.83 -32.82
C TYR A 369 19.84 -10.44 -32.68
N GLY A 370 20.49 -10.20 -31.56
CA GLY A 370 20.89 -8.84 -31.17
C GLY A 370 19.68 -7.88 -31.15
N PRO A 371 19.76 -6.74 -31.83
CA PRO A 371 18.64 -5.80 -31.90
C PRO A 371 17.53 -6.20 -32.88
N HIS A 372 17.76 -7.23 -33.71
CA HIS A 372 16.89 -7.61 -34.83
C HIS A 372 15.84 -8.62 -34.37
N LEU A 373 14.58 -8.39 -34.73
CA LEU A 373 13.49 -9.33 -34.59
C LEU A 373 13.48 -10.23 -35.84
N LEU A 374 13.60 -11.55 -35.64
CA LEU A 374 13.69 -12.52 -36.74
C LEU A 374 12.34 -13.13 -37.09
N ALA A 375 11.54 -13.47 -36.10
CA ALA A 375 10.24 -14.12 -36.29
C ALA A 375 9.31 -13.86 -35.13
N ARG A 376 7.98 -13.99 -35.37
CA ARG A 376 6.92 -13.95 -34.35
C ARG A 376 6.03 -15.16 -34.51
N PHE A 377 5.52 -15.67 -33.39
CA PHE A 377 4.62 -16.83 -33.34
C PHE A 377 3.50 -16.56 -32.34
N ASN A 378 2.31 -17.07 -32.60
CA ASN A 378 1.21 -17.04 -31.64
C ASN A 378 1.44 -18.08 -30.51
N ALA A 379 0.54 -18.13 -29.55
CA ALA A 379 0.62 -19.06 -28.40
C ALA A 379 0.60 -20.55 -28.83
N SER A 380 0.05 -20.89 -30.00
CA SER A 380 0.07 -22.25 -30.56
C SER A 380 1.33 -22.54 -31.42
N GLY A 381 2.28 -21.62 -31.48
CA GLY A 381 3.53 -21.77 -32.23
C GLY A 381 3.42 -21.54 -33.73
N LYS A 382 2.28 -21.05 -34.25
CA LYS A 382 2.11 -20.71 -35.67
C LYS A 382 2.76 -19.37 -35.96
N PRO A 383 3.42 -19.22 -37.12
CA PRO A 383 4.07 -17.96 -37.50
C PRO A 383 3.06 -16.84 -37.66
N LEU A 384 3.44 -15.66 -37.25
CA LEU A 384 2.70 -14.39 -37.42
C LEU A 384 3.48 -13.51 -38.37
N GLU A 385 2.74 -12.72 -39.16
CA GLU A 385 3.34 -11.75 -40.05
C GLU A 385 4.23 -10.78 -39.30
N MET A 386 5.39 -10.53 -39.86
CA MET A 386 6.32 -9.53 -39.34
C MET A 386 5.80 -8.13 -39.68
N PRO A 387 5.78 -7.19 -38.75
CA PRO A 387 5.49 -5.80 -39.10
C PRO A 387 6.50 -5.35 -40.15
N ALA A 388 6.01 -4.80 -41.25
CA ALA A 388 6.86 -4.26 -42.33
C ALA A 388 7.96 -3.43 -41.70
N HIS A 389 9.22 -3.72 -42.02
CA HIS A 389 10.39 -2.96 -41.58
C HIS A 389 10.17 -1.50 -42.04
N ARG A 390 9.81 -0.59 -41.14
CA ARG A 390 9.96 0.83 -41.41
C ARG A 390 11.45 1.05 -41.58
N ALA A 391 11.88 1.12 -42.84
CA ALA A 391 13.22 1.57 -43.17
C ALA A 391 13.45 2.88 -42.40
N ARG A 392 14.48 2.95 -41.58
CA ARG A 392 14.90 4.24 -41.03
C ARG A 392 15.00 5.19 -42.19
N PRO A 393 14.39 6.38 -42.15
CA PRO A 393 14.61 7.38 -43.19
C PRO A 393 16.12 7.54 -43.31
N PRO A 394 16.64 7.62 -44.54
CA PRO A 394 18.07 7.83 -44.75
C PRO A 394 18.45 9.10 -43.98
N ILE A 395 19.55 9.02 -43.23
CA ILE A 395 20.14 10.19 -42.59
C ILE A 395 20.44 11.17 -43.72
N SER A 396 19.52 12.08 -43.96
CA SER A 396 19.66 13.11 -44.99
C SER A 396 20.76 14.08 -44.57
N GLY A 397 21.80 14.11 -45.38
CA GLY A 397 22.53 15.32 -45.56
C GLY A 397 23.65 15.61 -44.58
N ARG A 398 24.84 15.18 -44.95
CA ARG A 398 25.99 16.04 -44.82
C ARG A 398 25.59 17.43 -45.36
N ALA A 399 25.37 18.39 -44.44
CA ALA A 399 25.36 19.78 -44.80
C ALA A 399 26.78 20.11 -45.35
N SER A 400 26.85 20.39 -46.63
CA SER A 400 28.01 20.96 -47.28
C SER A 400 28.47 22.19 -46.50
N ALA A 401 29.70 22.18 -46.06
CA ALA A 401 30.36 23.34 -45.48
C ALA A 401 30.38 24.46 -46.53
N SER A 402 29.61 25.49 -46.30
CA SER A 402 29.76 26.77 -47.01
C SER A 402 30.98 27.50 -46.44
N THR A 403 32.02 27.54 -47.24
CA THR A 403 33.17 28.45 -47.11
C THR A 403 32.68 29.88 -47.06
N THR A 404 32.89 30.57 -45.96
CA THR A 404 32.83 32.02 -45.85
C THR A 404 34.24 32.57 -45.53
N PRO A 405 34.70 33.65 -46.10
CA PRO A 405 36.14 34.04 -46.13
C PRO A 405 36.55 34.70 -44.80
N ARG A 406 37.77 34.41 -44.44
CA ARG A 406 38.54 35.12 -43.40
C ARG A 406 38.60 36.63 -43.69
N SER A 407 38.18 37.43 -42.72
CA SER A 407 38.67 38.79 -42.57
C SER A 407 39.42 38.88 -41.25
N ALA A 408 40.68 39.33 -41.41
CA ALA A 408 41.62 39.58 -40.37
C ALA A 408 41.24 40.82 -39.57
N LEU A 409 41.34 40.75 -38.25
CA LEU A 409 41.66 41.92 -37.43
C LEU A 409 42.45 41.51 -36.19
N ARG A 410 43.54 42.20 -36.01
CA ARG A 410 44.64 42.09 -35.07
C ARG A 410 44.21 42.25 -33.60
N ALA A 411 44.99 41.56 -32.73
CA ALA A 411 45.10 41.80 -31.28
C ALA A 411 45.72 43.19 -30.97
N PRO A 412 45.68 43.67 -29.73
CA PRO A 412 46.91 43.59 -28.96
C PRO A 412 46.80 43.19 -27.49
N LEU A 413 47.84 42.55 -27.10
CA LEU A 413 48.57 42.39 -25.83
C LEU A 413 48.22 43.36 -24.68
N GLY A 414 48.11 42.78 -23.46
CA GLY A 414 48.20 43.50 -22.18
C GLY A 414 48.51 42.54 -21.04
N LEU A 415 49.80 42.42 -20.73
CA LEU A 415 50.39 41.79 -19.56
C LEU A 415 50.01 42.51 -18.26
N ARG A 416 49.89 41.75 -17.13
CA ARG A 416 50.57 41.89 -15.84
C ARG A 416 49.98 40.88 -14.84
N SER A 417 50.68 39.95 -14.39
CA SER A 417 51.56 39.59 -13.29
C SER A 417 51.34 40.29 -11.94
N SER A 418 51.12 39.54 -10.90
CA SER A 418 51.67 39.54 -9.52
C SER A 418 51.00 38.44 -8.74
N ARG A 419 51.62 37.38 -8.38
CA ARG A 419 52.65 36.99 -7.40
C ARG A 419 52.35 37.40 -5.97
N ARG A 420 52.48 36.35 -5.13
CA ARG A 420 52.82 36.24 -3.69
C ARG A 420 51.63 36.34 -2.74
N SER A 421 51.58 35.60 -1.59
CA SER A 421 52.52 34.67 -0.92
C SER A 421 51.84 34.11 0.29
N SER A 422 52.09 32.82 0.54
CA SER A 422 52.55 32.22 1.82
C SER A 422 51.84 32.51 3.13
N GLY A 423 51.65 31.42 3.91
CA GLY A 423 51.69 31.36 5.38
C GLY A 423 50.74 30.31 5.93
N ASN A 424 51.13 29.15 6.16
CA ASN A 424 51.73 28.50 7.34
C ASN A 424 50.90 28.62 8.64
N GLY A 425 50.71 27.50 9.28
CA GLY A 425 50.59 27.33 10.72
C GLY A 425 49.49 26.37 11.12
N GLU A 426 49.75 25.15 11.21
CA GLU A 426 50.20 24.33 12.37
C GLU A 426 49.21 24.26 13.56
N ARG A 427 48.88 23.04 13.84
CA ARG A 427 48.99 22.23 15.08
C ARG A 427 47.74 21.99 15.90
N ARG A 428 47.51 20.68 16.02
CA ARG A 428 47.41 19.84 17.27
C ARG A 428 46.32 20.27 18.28
N GLN A 429 45.55 19.36 18.90
CA GLN A 429 45.81 18.09 19.62
C GLN A 429 44.43 17.54 20.04
N LYS A 430 44.18 16.26 19.91
CA LYS A 430 44.05 15.21 20.95
C LYS A 430 43.29 15.55 22.24
N SER A 431 42.28 14.75 22.52
CA SER A 431 42.10 13.87 23.69
C SER A 431 40.69 13.26 23.60
N GLN A 432 40.51 11.98 23.53
CA GLN A 432 40.57 10.89 24.54
C GLN A 432 39.81 11.24 25.82
N SER A 433 38.78 10.54 26.06
CA SER A 433 38.58 9.53 27.13
C SER A 433 37.10 9.37 27.38
N ASN A 434 36.57 8.16 27.22
CA ASN A 434 36.37 7.16 28.28
C ASN A 434 35.20 7.42 29.21
N LEU A 435 34.33 6.47 29.21
CA LEU A 435 33.86 5.54 30.28
C LEU A 435 32.37 5.59 30.57
N ARG A 436 31.78 4.43 30.35
CA ARG A 436 30.89 3.62 31.24
C ARG A 436 29.74 4.33 31.98
N ALA A 437 28.55 3.93 31.68
CA ALA A 437 27.71 3.01 32.50
C ALA A 437 26.59 2.49 31.65
#